data_caae10e3440f5dd00899efcbcde3c45e
#
_entry.id   caae10e3440f5dd00899efcbcde3c45e
#
_cell.length_a   1.000
_cell.length_b   1.000
_cell.length_c   1.000
_cell.angle_alpha   90.00
_cell.angle_beta   90.00
_cell.angle_gamma   90.00
#
_symmetry.space_group_name_H-M   'P 1'
#
loop_
_entity.id
_entity.type
_entity.pdbx_description
1 polymer ?
#
loop_
_entity_poly.entity_id
_entity_poly.type
_entity_poly.pdbx_seq_one_letter_code
_entity_poly.pdbx_strand_id
1 'polypeptide(L)'
;VGLKVGFQSFYSVRRGGWFFNYNTKIEQDMKSDIIKKGIERAPHRSLLHAVGWRREEIDKPFVGIVNSFTEIVPGHIHLRDIAQAVKAGVYGRGGVPFEFNTIAVCDGIAMNHPGMKYSLPSRELITDSIEIMAEAHAFDALVFIPNCDKIVPGMLMAAVRLNLPSIFISGGPMLAGRLYSNGKVKKVDCVSVFEAVGKVTNGQMTEEELKHLEEIACPGCGSCAGMFTANTMNCLT
;
A
#
# COMPACT_ATOMS: atom_id res chain seq x y z
N VAL A 1 15.34 6.47 25.05
CA VAL A 1 14.55 7.40 24.22
C VAL A 1 13.15 6.84 24.19
N GLY A 2 12.26 7.39 25.07
CA GLY A 2 10.92 6.86 25.25
C GLY A 2 9.97 7.35 24.17
N LEU A 3 9.32 6.42 23.47
CA LEU A 3 8.14 6.70 22.66
C LEU A 3 7.02 7.17 23.60
N LYS A 4 6.69 8.45 23.56
CA LYS A 4 5.43 8.95 24.12
C LYS A 4 4.36 8.83 23.03
N VAL A 5 3.67 7.70 22.99
CA VAL A 5 2.38 7.58 22.32
C VAL A 5 1.34 8.20 23.26
N GLY A 6 1.02 9.46 23.01
CA GLY A 6 0.01 10.19 23.75
C GLY A 6 -1.40 9.87 23.29
N PHE A 7 -1.93 8.69 23.58
CA PHE A 7 -3.38 8.47 23.58
C PHE A 7 -3.93 8.93 24.92
N GLN A 8 -4.34 10.18 25.05
CA GLN A 8 -5.21 10.60 26.14
C GLN A 8 -6.66 10.39 25.73
N SER A 9 -7.17 9.19 25.98
CA SER A 9 -8.62 8.96 26.02
C SER A 9 -9.13 9.37 27.40
N PHE A 10 -9.79 10.51 27.51
CA PHE A 10 -10.56 10.87 28.68
C PHE A 10 -11.90 10.13 28.68
N TYR A 11 -12.02 9.10 29.47
CA TYR A 11 -13.30 8.47 29.78
C TYR A 11 -13.96 9.19 30.96
N SER A 12 -15.06 9.86 30.73
CA SER A 12 -15.98 10.32 31.80
C SER A 12 -17.21 9.43 31.77
N VAL A 13 -17.37 8.62 32.80
CA VAL A 13 -18.58 7.81 32.99
C VAL A 13 -19.58 8.62 33.80
N ARG A 14 -20.64 9.15 33.15
CA ARG A 14 -21.89 9.54 33.83
C ARG A 14 -22.98 8.55 33.44
N ARG A 15 -23.83 8.18 34.41
CA ARG A 15 -24.92 7.23 34.24
C ARG A 15 -25.79 7.58 33.03
N GLY A 16 -25.86 6.70 32.04
CA GLY A 16 -26.84 6.77 30.95
C GLY A 16 -26.30 7.07 29.55
N GLY A 17 -25.42 6.23 28.99
CA GLY A 17 -25.12 6.26 27.54
C GLY A 17 -23.72 6.79 27.19
N TRP A 18 -23.12 6.16 26.19
CA TRP A 18 -21.85 6.59 25.60
C TRP A 18 -22.11 7.76 24.62
N PHE A 19 -21.77 8.98 25.02
CA PHE A 19 -21.76 10.12 24.12
C PHE A 19 -20.30 10.47 23.80
N PHE A 20 -19.92 10.34 22.54
CA PHE A 20 -18.69 10.95 22.03
C PHE A 20 -18.94 12.45 21.81
N ASN A 21 -18.30 13.29 22.61
CA ASN A 21 -18.38 14.72 22.44
C ASN A 21 -17.33 15.16 21.38
N TYR A 22 -17.77 15.28 20.13
CA TYR A 22 -16.94 15.66 18.97
C TYR A 22 -16.66 17.17 18.89
N ASN A 23 -16.99 17.96 19.90
CA ASN A 23 -16.94 19.43 19.85
C ASN A 23 -15.74 20.06 20.60
N THR A 24 -14.64 19.37 20.78
CA THR A 24 -13.37 20.08 21.02
C THR A 24 -12.70 20.32 19.68
N LYS A 25 -12.82 21.54 19.13
CA LYS A 25 -11.89 22.07 18.15
C LYS A 25 -10.51 22.07 18.83
N ILE A 26 -9.77 20.99 18.71
CA ILE A 26 -8.34 21.03 18.86
C ILE A 26 -7.86 21.72 17.59
N GLU A 27 -7.59 23.02 17.65
CA GLU A 27 -6.77 23.68 16.64
C GLU A 27 -5.35 23.09 16.78
N GLN A 28 -5.17 21.91 16.23
CA GLN A 28 -3.87 21.30 16.08
C GLN A 28 -3.28 21.91 14.81
N ASP A 29 -2.16 22.63 14.94
CA ASP A 29 -1.42 23.12 13.79
C ASP A 29 -1.11 21.96 12.86
N MET A 30 -1.59 22.03 11.62
CA MET A 30 -1.36 21.03 10.59
C MET A 30 0.04 21.24 10.01
N LYS A 31 0.76 20.15 9.71
CA LYS A 31 2.05 20.23 9.02
C LYS A 31 1.91 20.97 7.69
N SER A 32 0.82 20.74 6.98
CA SER A 32 0.49 21.39 5.72
C SER A 32 0.22 22.90 5.82
N ASP A 33 0.07 23.46 7.02
CA ASP A 33 -0.10 24.92 7.20
C ASP A 33 1.11 25.70 6.67
N ILE A 34 2.29 25.09 6.66
CA ILE A 34 3.51 25.70 6.11
C ILE A 34 3.39 26.09 4.62
N ILE A 35 2.52 25.41 3.87
CA ILE A 35 2.26 25.71 2.45
C ILE A 35 0.91 26.39 2.22
N LYS A 36 0.06 26.52 3.25
CA LYS A 36 -1.31 27.02 3.15
C LYS A 36 -1.46 28.42 3.74
N LYS A 37 -0.88 28.67 4.93
CA LYS A 37 -1.14 29.88 5.73
C LYS A 37 -0.12 30.99 5.45
N GLY A 38 -0.58 32.23 5.54
CA GLY A 38 0.23 33.42 5.33
C GLY A 38 0.11 34.04 3.92
N ILE A 39 0.42 35.33 3.80
CA ILE A 39 0.35 36.03 2.52
C ILE A 39 1.44 35.53 1.57
N GLU A 40 2.62 35.23 2.08
CA GLU A 40 3.77 34.72 1.36
C GLU A 40 3.53 33.32 0.74
N ARG A 41 2.47 32.64 1.16
CA ARG A 41 2.04 31.33 0.60
C ARG A 41 1.01 31.46 -0.53
N ALA A 42 0.69 32.65 -0.96
CA ALA A 42 -0.20 32.85 -2.10
C ALA A 42 0.25 32.12 -3.40
N PRO A 43 1.54 32.10 -3.77
CA PRO A 43 2.01 31.30 -4.91
C PRO A 43 1.75 29.78 -4.74
N HIS A 44 1.95 29.23 -3.53
CA HIS A 44 1.69 27.83 -3.22
C HIS A 44 0.20 27.50 -3.42
N ARG A 45 -0.69 28.32 -2.86
CA ARG A 45 -2.14 28.14 -3.03
C ARG A 45 -2.57 28.29 -4.48
N SER A 46 -1.93 29.17 -5.25
CA SER A 46 -2.20 29.29 -6.69
C SER A 46 -1.90 27.97 -7.44
N LEU A 47 -0.82 27.27 -7.08
CA LEU A 47 -0.49 25.97 -7.64
C LEU A 47 -1.49 24.88 -7.19
N LEU A 48 -1.97 24.92 -5.94
CA LEU A 48 -3.02 24.03 -5.47
C LEU A 48 -4.34 24.27 -6.22
N HIS A 49 -4.69 25.53 -6.53
CA HIS A 49 -5.83 25.82 -7.40
C HIS A 49 -5.65 25.30 -8.82
N ALA A 50 -4.42 25.31 -9.38
CA ALA A 50 -4.13 24.80 -10.72
C ALA A 50 -4.38 23.28 -10.83
N VAL A 51 -4.26 22.53 -9.74
CA VAL A 51 -4.61 21.09 -9.69
C VAL A 51 -6.06 20.83 -9.23
N GLY A 52 -6.89 21.87 -9.20
CA GLY A 52 -8.35 21.77 -9.03
C GLY A 52 -8.88 21.97 -7.60
N TRP A 53 -8.04 22.28 -6.62
CA TRP A 53 -8.48 22.45 -5.24
C TRP A 53 -9.13 23.83 -5.02
N ARG A 54 -10.27 23.83 -4.32
CA ARG A 54 -10.98 25.07 -3.93
C ARG A 54 -10.43 25.62 -2.62
N ARG A 55 -10.70 26.87 -2.33
CA ARG A 55 -10.23 27.53 -1.11
C ARG A 55 -10.67 26.78 0.16
N GLU A 56 -11.92 26.36 0.22
CA GLU A 56 -12.51 25.66 1.37
C GLU A 56 -11.90 24.25 1.57
N GLU A 57 -11.26 23.70 0.55
CA GLU A 57 -10.59 22.41 0.60
C GLU A 57 -9.14 22.58 1.04
N ILE A 58 -8.49 23.66 0.67
CA ILE A 58 -7.09 23.96 1.06
C ILE A 58 -6.94 24.07 2.59
N ASP A 59 -7.98 24.51 3.28
CA ASP A 59 -7.96 24.65 4.75
C ASP A 59 -8.11 23.30 5.50
N LYS A 60 -8.35 22.20 4.78
CA LYS A 60 -8.52 20.85 5.36
C LYS A 60 -7.18 20.12 5.48
N PRO A 61 -7.09 19.03 6.30
CA PRO A 61 -5.89 18.21 6.37
C PRO A 61 -5.53 17.58 5.01
N PHE A 62 -4.25 17.61 4.65
CA PHE A 62 -3.70 16.98 3.45
C PHE A 62 -3.26 15.57 3.75
N VAL A 63 -3.86 14.59 3.09
CA VAL A 63 -3.58 13.17 3.28
C VAL A 63 -2.90 12.62 2.03
N GLY A 64 -1.64 12.22 2.15
CA GLY A 64 -0.92 11.55 1.08
C GLY A 64 -1.40 10.10 0.92
N ILE A 65 -1.80 9.72 -0.30
CA ILE A 65 -2.16 8.35 -0.65
C ILE A 65 -0.98 7.75 -1.40
N VAL A 66 -0.21 6.93 -0.70
CA VAL A 66 1.00 6.30 -1.25
C VAL A 66 0.60 5.01 -1.95
N ASN A 67 0.47 5.05 -3.26
CA ASN A 67 0.07 3.90 -4.07
C ASN A 67 1.31 3.24 -4.70
N SER A 68 1.32 1.92 -4.76
CA SER A 68 2.35 1.14 -5.46
C SER A 68 1.78 0.42 -6.70
N PHE A 69 0.73 0.97 -7.28
CA PHE A 69 0.12 0.45 -8.51
C PHE A 69 1.14 0.30 -9.64
N THR A 70 1.09 -0.83 -10.32
CA THR A 70 1.76 -1.09 -11.60
C THR A 70 1.07 -2.24 -12.32
N GLU A 71 1.08 -2.21 -13.65
CA GLU A 71 0.41 -3.23 -14.47
C GLU A 71 1.21 -4.52 -14.60
N ILE A 72 2.54 -4.48 -14.39
CA ILE A 72 3.40 -5.67 -14.53
C ILE A 72 3.40 -6.58 -13.30
N VAL A 73 2.96 -6.10 -12.13
CA VAL A 73 2.98 -6.87 -10.88
C VAL A 73 1.59 -7.38 -10.57
N PRO A 74 1.35 -8.70 -10.57
CA PRO A 74 0.01 -9.27 -10.31
C PRO A 74 -0.59 -8.81 -8.99
N GLY A 75 0.25 -8.61 -7.96
CA GLY A 75 -0.17 -8.10 -6.65
C GLY A 75 -0.59 -6.63 -6.65
N HIS A 76 -0.33 -5.87 -7.72
CA HIS A 76 -0.47 -4.42 -7.73
C HIS A 76 -1.44 -3.89 -8.79
N ILE A 77 -1.87 -4.71 -9.75
CA ILE A 77 -2.70 -4.27 -10.88
C ILE A 77 -4.06 -3.68 -10.44
N HIS A 78 -4.61 -4.11 -9.31
CA HIS A 78 -5.89 -3.66 -8.76
C HIS A 78 -5.77 -2.53 -7.72
N LEU A 79 -4.55 -2.10 -7.37
CA LEU A 79 -4.35 -1.09 -6.32
C LEU A 79 -4.88 0.29 -6.71
N ARG A 80 -5.07 0.55 -8.00
CA ARG A 80 -5.72 1.77 -8.49
C ARG A 80 -7.17 1.88 -7.97
N ASP A 81 -7.91 0.78 -7.98
CA ASP A 81 -9.30 0.75 -7.51
C ASP A 81 -9.36 0.93 -5.99
N ILE A 82 -8.44 0.31 -5.26
CA ILE A 82 -8.29 0.51 -3.81
C ILE A 82 -8.00 1.98 -3.50
N ALA A 83 -7.08 2.62 -4.26
CA ALA A 83 -6.77 4.03 -4.06
C ALA A 83 -7.99 4.95 -4.26
N GLN A 84 -8.88 4.65 -5.24
CA GLN A 84 -10.10 5.41 -5.41
C GLN A 84 -11.04 5.28 -4.21
N ALA A 85 -11.20 4.07 -3.67
CA ALA A 85 -11.99 3.85 -2.46
C ALA A 85 -11.40 4.58 -1.24
N VAL A 86 -10.07 4.58 -1.09
CA VAL A 86 -9.36 5.31 -0.04
C VAL A 86 -9.60 6.80 -0.15
N LYS A 87 -9.48 7.38 -1.36
CA LYS A 87 -9.77 8.81 -1.60
C LYS A 87 -11.19 9.16 -1.19
N ALA A 88 -12.17 8.34 -1.56
CA ALA A 88 -13.57 8.55 -1.16
C ALA A 88 -13.72 8.56 0.36
N GLY A 89 -13.03 7.65 1.06
CA GLY A 89 -13.02 7.61 2.53
C GLY A 89 -12.40 8.86 3.17
N VAL A 90 -11.29 9.35 2.63
CA VAL A 90 -10.62 10.59 3.10
C VAL A 90 -11.54 11.80 2.89
N TYR A 91 -12.14 11.94 1.71
CA TYR A 91 -13.12 13.00 1.45
C TYR A 91 -14.31 12.94 2.41
N GLY A 92 -14.86 11.75 2.61
CA GLY A 92 -16.00 11.53 3.51
C GLY A 92 -15.73 11.93 4.97
N ARG A 93 -14.44 12.03 5.35
CA ARG A 93 -13.99 12.47 6.68
C ARG A 93 -13.43 13.90 6.70
N GLY A 94 -13.59 14.64 5.61
CA GLY A 94 -13.21 16.04 5.54
C GLY A 94 -11.73 16.30 5.30
N GLY A 95 -10.96 15.29 4.91
CA GLY A 95 -9.57 15.45 4.44
C GLY A 95 -9.48 15.68 2.94
N VAL A 96 -8.31 16.04 2.46
CA VAL A 96 -7.98 16.21 1.04
C VAL A 96 -6.95 15.16 0.65
N PRO A 97 -7.31 14.16 -0.18
CA PRO A 97 -6.40 13.10 -0.58
C PRO A 97 -5.55 13.53 -1.78
N PHE A 98 -4.25 13.32 -1.67
CA PHE A 98 -3.29 13.49 -2.76
C PHE A 98 -2.60 12.15 -3.04
N GLU A 99 -2.96 11.53 -4.15
CA GLU A 99 -2.33 10.28 -4.56
C GLU A 99 -1.01 10.57 -5.26
N PHE A 100 0.02 9.82 -4.87
CA PHE A 100 1.27 9.71 -5.61
C PHE A 100 1.74 8.26 -5.62
N ASN A 101 2.53 7.90 -6.63
CA ASN A 101 2.93 6.53 -6.85
C ASN A 101 4.39 6.32 -6.47
N THR A 102 4.70 5.16 -5.91
CA THR A 102 6.06 4.64 -5.82
C THR A 102 6.24 3.42 -6.73
N ILE A 103 7.48 3.01 -6.96
CA ILE A 103 7.78 1.82 -7.77
C ILE A 103 7.37 0.53 -7.06
N ALA A 104 7.16 -0.52 -7.83
CA ALA A 104 6.98 -1.87 -7.33
C ALA A 104 7.72 -2.88 -8.21
N VAL A 105 8.51 -3.76 -7.60
CA VAL A 105 9.21 -4.86 -8.25
C VAL A 105 8.56 -6.17 -7.83
N CYS A 106 8.25 -7.05 -8.79
CA CYS A 106 7.79 -8.40 -8.50
C CYS A 106 8.99 -9.33 -8.40
N ASP A 107 9.29 -9.81 -7.21
CA ASP A 107 10.39 -10.75 -6.98
C ASP A 107 10.20 -12.04 -7.79
N GLY A 108 8.97 -12.53 -7.92
CA GLY A 108 8.67 -13.73 -8.69
C GLY A 108 9.01 -13.60 -10.18
N ILE A 109 8.68 -12.44 -10.79
CA ILE A 109 9.04 -12.17 -12.20
C ILE A 109 10.54 -11.91 -12.34
N ALA A 110 11.18 -11.30 -11.36
CA ALA A 110 12.61 -11.00 -11.38
C ALA A 110 13.50 -12.21 -11.05
N MET A 111 12.94 -13.29 -10.51
CA MET A 111 13.67 -14.46 -10.04
C MET A 111 14.42 -15.17 -11.17
N ASN A 112 15.60 -15.71 -10.85
CA ASN A 112 16.46 -16.50 -11.75
C ASN A 112 17.01 -15.78 -12.99
N HIS A 113 16.98 -14.43 -13.02
CA HIS A 113 17.66 -13.64 -14.05
C HIS A 113 18.31 -12.38 -13.44
N PRO A 114 19.15 -11.61 -14.17
CA PRO A 114 19.89 -10.47 -13.62
C PRO A 114 19.01 -9.37 -12.99
N GLY A 115 17.72 -9.33 -13.28
CA GLY A 115 16.75 -8.40 -12.69
C GLY A 115 16.58 -8.57 -11.18
N MET A 116 16.82 -9.76 -10.63
CA MET A 116 16.65 -10.04 -9.20
C MET A 116 17.52 -9.16 -8.30
N LYS A 117 18.69 -8.71 -8.78
CA LYS A 117 19.58 -7.79 -8.05
C LYS A 117 18.95 -6.44 -7.73
N TYR A 118 17.86 -6.05 -8.42
CA TYR A 118 17.15 -4.79 -8.18
C TYR A 118 16.01 -4.93 -7.16
N SER A 119 15.62 -6.14 -6.79
CA SER A 119 14.55 -6.39 -5.82
C SER A 119 14.86 -5.72 -4.48
N LEU A 120 15.95 -6.10 -3.82
CA LEU A 120 16.27 -5.55 -2.50
C LEU A 120 16.56 -4.03 -2.50
N PRO A 121 17.34 -3.48 -3.44
CA PRO A 121 17.56 -2.02 -3.51
C PRO A 121 16.27 -1.22 -3.71
N SER A 122 15.24 -1.80 -4.35
CA SER A 122 13.96 -1.12 -4.55
C SER A 122 13.28 -0.74 -3.22
N ARG A 123 13.49 -1.50 -2.16
CA ARG A 123 12.96 -1.21 -0.82
C ARG A 123 13.42 0.15 -0.30
N GLU A 124 14.72 0.43 -0.40
CA GLU A 124 15.31 1.70 0.04
C GLU A 124 14.81 2.85 -0.84
N LEU A 125 14.78 2.66 -2.16
CA LEU A 125 14.28 3.68 -3.09
C LEU A 125 12.80 4.00 -2.86
N ILE A 126 11.97 3.01 -2.56
CA ILE A 126 10.57 3.20 -2.17
C ILE A 126 10.50 4.10 -0.93
N THR A 127 11.27 3.76 0.11
CA THR A 127 11.33 4.51 1.36
C THR A 127 11.71 5.97 1.12
N ASP A 128 12.80 6.20 0.40
CA ASP A 128 13.36 7.53 0.14
C ASP A 128 12.39 8.37 -0.73
N SER A 129 11.79 7.77 -1.75
CA SER A 129 10.83 8.48 -2.62
C SER A 129 9.59 8.94 -1.85
N ILE A 130 9.11 8.14 -0.91
CA ILE A 130 7.95 8.48 -0.08
C ILE A 130 8.32 9.60 0.90
N GLU A 131 9.47 9.51 1.54
CA GLU A 131 9.97 10.54 2.46
C GLU A 131 10.09 11.89 1.75
N ILE A 132 10.71 11.93 0.56
CA ILE A 132 10.83 13.12 -0.27
C ILE A 132 9.45 13.73 -0.58
N MET A 133 8.51 12.91 -1.05
CA MET A 133 7.18 13.39 -1.40
C MET A 133 6.42 13.93 -0.19
N ALA A 134 6.48 13.23 0.94
CA ALA A 134 5.76 13.60 2.14
C ALA A 134 6.31 14.89 2.78
N GLU A 135 7.63 15.05 2.82
CA GLU A 135 8.28 16.24 3.38
C GLU A 135 8.15 17.45 2.46
N ALA A 136 8.42 17.29 1.15
CA ALA A 136 8.35 18.39 0.19
C ALA A 136 6.94 18.98 0.06
N HIS A 137 5.89 18.17 0.21
CA HIS A 137 4.50 18.59 0.08
C HIS A 137 3.78 18.74 1.44
N ALA A 138 4.49 18.54 2.54
CA ALA A 138 4.03 18.76 3.91
C ALA A 138 2.68 18.04 4.23
N PHE A 139 2.55 16.75 3.92
CA PHE A 139 1.36 16.00 4.26
C PHE A 139 1.17 15.87 5.78
N ASP A 140 -0.10 15.93 6.21
CA ASP A 140 -0.48 15.82 7.62
C ASP A 140 -0.62 14.36 8.06
N ALA A 141 -0.97 13.48 7.14
CA ALA A 141 -1.14 12.04 7.35
C ALA A 141 -0.90 11.27 6.05
N LEU A 142 -0.67 9.96 6.16
CA LEU A 142 -0.41 9.09 5.03
C LEU A 142 -1.31 7.85 5.06
N VAL A 143 -1.76 7.42 3.88
CA VAL A 143 -2.37 6.10 3.68
C VAL A 143 -1.48 5.34 2.71
N PHE A 144 -0.94 4.22 3.16
CA PHE A 144 -0.07 3.36 2.38
C PHE A 144 -0.87 2.22 1.75
N ILE A 145 -0.65 1.98 0.45
CA ILE A 145 -1.29 0.90 -0.30
C ILE A 145 -0.21 -0.03 -0.88
N PRO A 146 0.40 -0.88 -0.04
CA PRO A 146 1.37 -1.88 -0.45
C PRO A 146 0.69 -3.19 -0.83
N ASN A 147 1.47 -4.12 -1.42
CA ASN A 147 1.06 -5.52 -1.47
C ASN A 147 2.22 -6.53 -1.56
N CYS A 148 3.29 -6.25 -2.30
CA CYS A 148 4.35 -7.24 -2.55
C CYS A 148 5.57 -7.07 -1.65
N ASP A 149 6.50 -7.98 -1.80
CA ASP A 149 7.60 -8.42 -0.95
C ASP A 149 8.48 -7.28 -0.39
N LYS A 150 8.97 -6.38 -1.24
CA LYS A 150 9.84 -5.25 -0.84
C LYS A 150 9.06 -3.97 -0.61
N ILE A 151 7.83 -3.89 -1.12
CA ILE A 151 7.01 -2.70 -1.03
C ILE A 151 6.46 -2.50 0.38
N VAL A 152 5.94 -3.57 1.01
CA VAL A 152 5.44 -3.50 2.40
C VAL A 152 6.53 -3.00 3.35
N PRO A 153 7.72 -3.63 3.42
CA PRO A 153 8.77 -3.14 4.32
C PRO A 153 9.30 -1.76 3.93
N GLY A 154 9.36 -1.42 2.63
CA GLY A 154 9.76 -0.08 2.19
C GLY A 154 8.80 1.01 2.67
N MET A 155 7.49 0.76 2.59
CA MET A 155 6.48 1.68 3.11
C MET A 155 6.48 1.75 4.64
N LEU A 156 6.71 0.63 5.34
CA LEU A 156 6.87 0.62 6.80
C LEU A 156 8.07 1.45 7.25
N MET A 157 9.21 1.32 6.57
CA MET A 157 10.40 2.14 6.84
C MET A 157 10.10 3.62 6.66
N ALA A 158 9.39 4.00 5.59
CA ALA A 158 8.98 5.38 5.35
C ALA A 158 8.04 5.89 6.47
N ALA A 159 7.05 5.11 6.88
CA ALA A 159 6.15 5.48 7.96
C ALA A 159 6.88 5.75 9.27
N VAL A 160 7.86 4.90 9.62
CA VAL A 160 8.69 5.05 10.84
C VAL A 160 9.59 6.28 10.74
N ARG A 161 10.23 6.54 9.58
CA ARG A 161 11.09 7.72 9.37
C ARG A 161 10.30 9.02 9.47
N LEU A 162 9.14 9.07 8.83
CA LEU A 162 8.29 10.27 8.76
C LEU A 162 7.57 10.55 10.08
N ASN A 163 7.25 9.51 10.86
CA ASN A 163 6.52 9.61 12.13
C ASN A 163 5.22 10.45 12.02
N LEU A 164 4.54 10.35 10.88
CA LEU A 164 3.23 10.95 10.63
C LEU A 164 2.11 9.95 10.96
N PRO A 165 0.90 10.41 11.31
CA PRO A 165 -0.27 9.55 11.39
C PRO A 165 -0.41 8.74 10.10
N SER A 166 -0.42 7.42 10.22
CA SER A 166 -0.34 6.53 9.07
C SER A 166 -1.25 5.32 9.21
N ILE A 167 -1.83 4.87 8.10
CA ILE A 167 -2.59 3.63 8.02
C ILE A 167 -2.17 2.83 6.78
N PHE A 168 -2.19 1.51 6.88
CA PHE A 168 -1.87 0.59 5.80
C PHE A 168 -3.12 -0.12 5.30
N ILE A 169 -3.26 -0.20 3.98
CA ILE A 169 -4.34 -0.92 3.31
C ILE A 169 -3.71 -1.87 2.30
N SER A 170 -3.61 -3.14 2.68
CA SER A 170 -3.02 -4.16 1.81
C SER A 170 -3.91 -4.47 0.60
N GLY A 171 -3.28 -4.73 -0.55
CA GLY A 171 -3.96 -5.27 -1.73
C GLY A 171 -4.48 -6.70 -1.55
N GLY A 172 -4.00 -7.42 -0.55
CA GLY A 172 -4.40 -8.79 -0.24
C GLY A 172 -3.75 -9.86 -1.13
N PRO A 173 -3.89 -11.15 -0.75
CA PRO A 173 -3.36 -12.30 -1.49
C PRO A 173 -4.25 -12.67 -2.67
N MET A 174 -3.64 -13.23 -3.73
CA MET A 174 -4.40 -13.90 -4.78
C MET A 174 -4.97 -15.24 -4.29
N LEU A 175 -6.01 -15.72 -4.97
CA LEU A 175 -6.52 -17.04 -4.75
C LEU A 175 -5.55 -18.11 -5.30
N ALA A 176 -5.51 -19.27 -4.65
CA ALA A 176 -4.82 -20.43 -5.21
C ALA A 176 -5.57 -20.99 -6.42
N GLY A 177 -4.83 -21.45 -7.42
CA GLY A 177 -5.38 -22.17 -8.57
C GLY A 177 -5.94 -23.54 -8.18
N ARG A 178 -6.68 -24.15 -9.10
CA ARG A 178 -7.30 -25.48 -8.92
C ARG A 178 -6.97 -26.38 -10.09
N LEU A 179 -6.19 -27.41 -9.83
CA LEU A 179 -5.90 -28.47 -10.81
C LEU A 179 -6.87 -29.64 -10.58
N TYR A 180 -7.61 -29.99 -11.61
CA TYR A 180 -8.54 -31.12 -11.60
C TYR A 180 -7.83 -32.32 -12.21
N SER A 181 -7.65 -33.38 -11.45
CA SER A 181 -7.03 -34.63 -11.92
C SER A 181 -7.68 -35.82 -11.26
N ASN A 182 -8.09 -36.82 -12.05
CA ASN A 182 -8.69 -38.10 -11.59
C ASN A 182 -9.85 -37.89 -10.59
N GLY A 183 -10.75 -36.92 -10.86
CA GLY A 183 -11.90 -36.61 -9.99
C GLY A 183 -11.54 -35.92 -8.68
N LYS A 184 -10.27 -35.56 -8.48
CA LYS A 184 -9.77 -34.81 -7.31
C LYS A 184 -9.38 -33.39 -7.69
N VAL A 185 -9.56 -32.48 -6.76
CA VAL A 185 -9.12 -31.07 -6.88
C VAL A 185 -7.89 -30.88 -6.02
N LYS A 186 -6.79 -30.46 -6.64
CA LYS A 186 -5.56 -30.06 -5.96
C LYS A 186 -5.43 -28.54 -6.04
N LYS A 187 -5.17 -27.89 -4.90
CA LYS A 187 -4.76 -26.48 -4.91
C LYS A 187 -3.34 -26.35 -5.45
N VAL A 188 -3.13 -25.39 -6.32
CA VAL A 188 -1.85 -25.09 -6.96
C VAL A 188 -1.57 -23.58 -6.88
N ASP A 189 -0.32 -23.21 -6.93
CA ASP A 189 0.16 -21.83 -6.86
C ASP A 189 1.48 -21.68 -7.62
N CYS A 190 2.13 -20.55 -7.53
CA CYS A 190 3.41 -20.28 -8.18
C CYS A 190 4.50 -21.29 -7.78
N VAL A 191 4.50 -21.78 -6.53
CA VAL A 191 5.47 -22.80 -6.08
C VAL A 191 5.25 -24.10 -6.82
N SER A 192 3.99 -24.48 -7.03
CA SER A 192 3.65 -25.67 -7.79
C SER A 192 4.21 -25.64 -9.22
N VAL A 193 4.31 -24.43 -9.83
CA VAL A 193 4.93 -24.25 -11.15
C VAL A 193 6.45 -24.42 -11.07
N PHE A 194 7.11 -23.86 -10.06
CA PHE A 194 8.55 -24.06 -9.86
C PHE A 194 8.89 -25.55 -9.67
N GLU A 195 8.10 -26.27 -8.87
CA GLU A 195 8.28 -27.72 -8.70
C GLU A 195 8.07 -28.49 -10.02
N ALA A 196 7.09 -28.05 -10.83
CA ALA A 196 6.78 -28.68 -12.11
C ALA A 196 7.92 -28.53 -13.12
N VAL A 197 8.63 -27.39 -13.14
CA VAL A 197 9.84 -27.20 -13.97
C VAL A 197 10.86 -28.31 -13.69
N GLY A 198 11.11 -28.59 -12.40
CA GLY A 198 12.02 -29.70 -12.01
C GLY A 198 11.52 -31.06 -12.47
N LYS A 199 10.19 -31.30 -12.44
CA LYS A 199 9.60 -32.56 -12.90
C LYS A 199 9.74 -32.75 -14.42
N VAL A 200 9.53 -31.68 -15.20
CA VAL A 200 9.73 -31.73 -16.66
C VAL A 200 11.19 -32.03 -16.99
N THR A 201 12.14 -31.35 -16.33
CA THR A 201 13.58 -31.56 -16.51
C THR A 201 14.00 -32.99 -16.23
N ASN A 202 13.31 -33.67 -15.27
CA ASN A 202 13.57 -35.07 -14.89
C ASN A 202 12.70 -36.09 -15.66
N GLY A 203 11.95 -35.65 -16.68
CA GLY A 203 11.08 -36.54 -17.47
C GLY A 203 9.87 -37.12 -16.72
N GLN A 204 9.49 -36.51 -15.60
CA GLN A 204 8.36 -36.93 -14.76
C GLN A 204 7.05 -36.19 -15.08
N MET A 205 7.11 -35.21 -15.97
CA MET A 205 5.98 -34.38 -16.41
C MET A 205 6.21 -33.91 -17.84
N THR A 206 5.16 -33.79 -18.63
CA THR A 206 5.25 -33.27 -19.99
C THR A 206 5.24 -31.74 -20.04
N GLU A 207 5.69 -31.18 -21.15
CA GLU A 207 5.61 -29.72 -21.36
C GLU A 207 4.15 -29.22 -21.47
N GLU A 208 3.24 -30.04 -22.02
CA GLU A 208 1.81 -29.72 -22.10
C GLU A 208 1.17 -29.65 -20.71
N GLU A 209 1.50 -30.58 -19.82
CA GLU A 209 1.05 -30.53 -18.42
C GLU A 209 1.58 -29.30 -17.70
N LEU A 210 2.83 -28.91 -17.96
CA LEU A 210 3.41 -27.69 -17.40
C LEU A 210 2.66 -26.44 -17.89
N LYS A 211 2.42 -26.32 -19.21
CA LYS A 211 1.66 -25.18 -19.77
C LYS A 211 0.27 -25.06 -19.17
N HIS A 212 -0.42 -26.18 -19.03
CA HIS A 212 -1.73 -26.16 -18.36
C HIS A 212 -1.63 -25.68 -16.90
N LEU A 213 -0.59 -26.10 -16.17
CA LEU A 213 -0.35 -25.65 -14.79
C LEU A 213 -0.04 -24.15 -14.72
N GLU A 214 0.77 -23.61 -15.65
CA GLU A 214 1.08 -22.19 -15.76
C GLU A 214 -0.18 -21.32 -15.86
N GLU A 215 -1.16 -21.75 -16.68
CA GLU A 215 -2.40 -20.99 -16.91
C GLU A 215 -3.32 -20.94 -15.69
N ILE A 216 -3.30 -21.96 -14.84
CA ILE A 216 -4.25 -22.09 -13.73
C ILE A 216 -3.68 -21.78 -12.35
N ALA A 217 -2.36 -21.77 -12.20
CA ALA A 217 -1.71 -21.67 -10.90
C ALA A 217 -1.91 -20.29 -10.22
N CYS A 218 -1.99 -19.23 -11.03
CA CYS A 218 -2.14 -17.85 -10.55
C CYS A 218 -3.39 -17.19 -11.18
N PRO A 219 -4.60 -17.51 -10.69
CA PRO A 219 -5.85 -17.23 -11.40
C PRO A 219 -6.35 -15.78 -11.29
N GLY A 220 -5.63 -14.87 -10.64
CA GLY A 220 -6.11 -13.50 -10.45
C GLY A 220 -5.08 -12.56 -9.88
N CYS A 221 -5.53 -11.35 -9.55
CA CYS A 221 -4.70 -10.34 -8.90
C CYS A 221 -4.50 -10.63 -7.41
N GLY A 222 -3.45 -10.07 -6.83
CA GLY A 222 -3.07 -10.23 -5.44
C GLY A 222 -1.60 -10.63 -5.28
N SER A 223 -1.07 -10.54 -4.08
CA SER A 223 0.26 -11.10 -3.75
C SER A 223 0.23 -12.63 -3.83
N CYS A 224 1.40 -13.28 -3.85
CA CYS A 224 1.48 -14.75 -3.91
C CYS A 224 0.48 -15.44 -2.96
N ALA A 225 -0.18 -16.53 -3.42
CA ALA A 225 -1.16 -17.25 -2.61
C ALA A 225 -0.56 -17.88 -1.33
N GLY A 226 0.76 -18.11 -1.29
CA GLY A 226 1.47 -18.66 -0.13
C GLY A 226 1.83 -17.60 0.92
N MET A 227 2.12 -18.05 2.14
CA MET A 227 2.61 -17.23 3.25
C MET A 227 4.11 -16.95 3.12
N PHE A 228 4.51 -16.34 1.99
CA PHE A 228 5.85 -15.80 1.78
C PHE A 228 5.99 -14.42 2.45
N THR A 229 7.09 -13.70 2.17
CA THR A 229 7.36 -12.40 2.78
C THR A 229 6.20 -11.41 2.58
N ALA A 230 5.61 -11.34 1.39
CA ALA A 230 4.52 -10.41 1.11
C ALA A 230 3.34 -10.59 2.06
N ASN A 231 2.76 -11.80 2.13
CA ASN A 231 1.60 -12.04 2.99
C ASN A 231 1.95 -12.02 4.47
N THR A 232 3.13 -12.49 4.86
CA THR A 232 3.61 -12.40 6.25
C THR A 232 3.70 -10.94 6.69
N MET A 233 4.29 -10.07 5.88
CA MET A 233 4.41 -8.64 6.19
C MET A 233 3.05 -7.95 6.18
N ASN A 234 2.16 -8.27 5.22
CA ASN A 234 0.80 -7.74 5.18
C ASN A 234 -0.03 -8.13 6.43
N CYS A 235 0.22 -9.31 7.02
CA CYS A 235 -0.45 -9.72 8.25
C CYS A 235 0.11 -9.04 9.50
N LEU A 236 1.36 -8.56 9.45
CA LEU A 236 2.03 -7.89 10.56
C LEU A 236 1.81 -6.36 10.57
N THR A 237 1.32 -5.80 9.47
CA THR A 237 1.08 -4.37 9.29
C THR A 237 -0.34 -3.99 9.68
#